data_44f207502c0fdf9980e1b979508e3984
#
_entry.id   44f207502c0fdf9980e1b979508e3984
#
_cell.length_a   1.000
_cell.length_b   1.000
_cell.length_c   1.000
_cell.angle_alpha   90.00
_cell.angle_beta   90.00
_cell.angle_gamma   90.00
#
_symmetry.space_group_name_H-M   'P 1'
#
loop_
_entity.id
_entity.type
_entity.pdbx_description
1 polymer ?
#
loop_
_entity_poly.entity_id
_entity_poly.type
_entity_poly.pdbx_seq_one_letter_code
_entity_poly.pdbx_strand_id
1 'polypeptide(L)'
;MTPIDRIMRKHPDGSIPIGRKITIDVITAGPVYGGSVSGAKKSLSEYRHLVNALSVEERPRPSPMLSISFSKEYAKGIVFPHDDLLVLVLTVNGADIKQALVDGGSSANILFSRAFDAMRMGRKYLTPVSYPVIGFNRSPVRPEGSIVLLVRMGKGPVVRDVMAEFLVIDVPSAYNTIVGRPLIHDMQAVVSTYHLTMVYVSNAGTT
;
A
#
# COMPACT_ATOMS: atom_id res chain seq x y z
N MET A 1 36.56 14.84 8.47
CA MET A 1 35.62 15.64 7.67
C MET A 1 34.76 14.66 6.90
N THR A 2 33.53 14.43 7.37
CA THR A 2 32.62 13.44 6.77
C THR A 2 32.01 13.98 5.47
N PRO A 3 31.51 13.10 4.56
CA PRO A 3 30.86 13.55 3.33
C PRO A 3 29.67 14.49 3.56
N ILE A 4 29.07 14.45 4.76
CA ILE A 4 27.95 15.32 5.17
C ILE A 4 28.42 16.75 5.41
N ASP A 5 29.65 16.97 5.93
CA ASP A 5 30.20 18.31 6.19
C ASP A 5 30.47 19.10 4.89
N ARG A 6 30.52 18.42 3.74
CA ARG A 6 30.74 19.04 2.43
C ARG A 6 29.45 19.60 1.81
N ILE A 7 28.28 19.12 2.25
CA ILE A 7 26.97 19.53 1.72
C ILE A 7 26.41 20.74 2.49
N MET A 8 26.89 20.95 3.73
CA MET A 8 26.44 22.04 4.61
C MET A 8 27.36 23.27 4.54
N ARG A 9 27.70 23.77 3.36
CA ARG A 9 28.24 25.12 3.26
C ARG A 9 27.09 26.10 3.47
N LYS A 10 26.92 26.54 4.71
CA LYS A 10 26.01 27.64 5.06
C LYS A 10 26.44 28.91 4.30
N HIS A 11 25.46 29.58 3.70
CA HIS A 11 25.64 30.97 3.32
C HIS A 11 26.05 31.81 4.54
N PRO A 12 26.79 32.95 4.37
CA PRO A 12 27.19 33.82 5.47
C PRO A 12 26.02 34.30 6.34
N ASP A 13 24.80 34.29 5.81
CA ASP A 13 23.55 34.66 6.50
C ASP A 13 22.85 33.49 7.19
N GLY A 14 23.42 32.29 7.15
CA GLY A 14 22.84 31.09 7.75
C GLY A 14 21.72 30.42 6.94
N SER A 15 21.38 30.95 5.76
CA SER A 15 20.36 30.34 4.88
C SER A 15 20.92 29.12 4.12
N ILE A 16 20.06 28.16 3.84
CA ILE A 16 20.37 27.04 2.95
C ILE A 16 20.16 27.56 1.52
N PRO A 17 21.18 27.45 0.62
CA PRO A 17 21.00 27.88 -0.76
C PRO A 17 19.84 27.09 -1.37
N ILE A 18 18.78 27.78 -1.79
CA ILE A 18 17.72 27.20 -2.58
C ILE A 18 18.36 26.81 -3.93
N GLY A 19 18.61 25.53 -4.10
CA GLY A 19 19.14 25.00 -5.34
C GLY A 19 18.28 25.36 -6.52
N ARG A 20 18.87 25.39 -7.74
CA ARG A 20 18.10 25.52 -8.97
C ARG A 20 16.99 24.47 -8.96
N LYS A 21 15.77 24.86 -9.34
CA LYS A 21 14.67 23.94 -9.55
C LYS A 21 15.14 22.86 -10.53
N ILE A 22 15.41 21.67 -10.00
CA ILE A 22 15.74 20.48 -10.78
C ILE A 22 14.43 19.75 -10.97
N THR A 23 14.01 19.54 -12.20
CA THR A 23 12.88 18.67 -12.52
C THR A 23 13.45 17.26 -12.63
N ILE A 24 13.02 16.37 -11.73
CA ILE A 24 13.31 14.95 -11.83
C ILE A 24 12.14 14.33 -12.57
N ASP A 25 12.36 13.85 -13.78
CA ASP A 25 11.34 13.14 -14.53
C ASP A 25 11.01 11.82 -13.81
N VAL A 26 9.73 11.43 -13.88
CA VAL A 26 9.24 10.21 -13.25
C VAL A 26 10.06 9.02 -13.78
N ILE A 27 10.78 8.36 -12.90
CA ILE A 27 11.40 7.08 -13.20
C ILE A 27 10.27 6.06 -13.25
N THR A 28 9.75 5.76 -14.43
CA THR A 28 8.86 4.63 -14.63
C THR A 28 9.68 3.37 -14.44
N ALA A 29 9.57 2.74 -13.28
CA ALA A 29 10.00 1.37 -13.10
C ALA A 29 9.07 0.49 -13.93
N GLY A 30 9.41 0.32 -15.20
CA GLY A 30 8.77 -0.67 -16.06
C GLY A 30 9.14 -2.08 -15.60
N PRO A 31 8.31 -3.10 -15.89
CA PRO A 31 8.69 -4.48 -15.64
C PRO A 31 9.96 -4.79 -16.42
N VAL A 32 10.89 -5.33 -15.76
CA VAL A 32 12.13 -6.07 -15.95
C VAL A 32 12.64 -6.27 -17.40
N TYR A 33 12.58 -5.32 -18.29
CA TYR A 33 13.32 -5.34 -19.53
C TYR A 33 14.20 -4.10 -19.67
N GLY A 34 15.41 -4.24 -19.17
CA GLY A 34 16.62 -3.49 -19.49
C GLY A 34 16.43 -2.03 -19.90
N GLY A 35 16.61 -1.13 -18.97
CA GLY A 35 17.17 0.21 -19.00
C GLY A 35 17.16 1.09 -20.26
N SER A 36 16.45 0.77 -21.32
CA SER A 36 16.36 1.63 -22.52
C SER A 36 14.94 2.18 -22.71
N VAL A 37 14.87 3.44 -23.15
CA VAL A 37 13.60 4.14 -23.45
C VAL A 37 12.78 3.38 -24.51
N SER A 38 13.43 2.67 -25.43
CA SER A 38 12.77 1.83 -26.43
C SER A 38 12.17 0.57 -25.86
N GLY A 39 12.79 -0.06 -24.86
CA GLY A 39 12.26 -1.23 -24.15
C GLY A 39 11.03 -0.87 -23.32
N ALA A 40 11.05 0.29 -22.65
CA ALA A 40 9.90 0.78 -21.89
C ALA A 40 8.68 1.08 -22.80
N LYS A 41 8.90 1.68 -23.98
CA LYS A 41 7.83 1.93 -24.96
C LYS A 41 7.22 0.65 -25.52
N LYS A 42 8.04 -0.36 -25.79
CA LYS A 42 7.58 -1.67 -26.29
C LYS A 42 6.74 -2.39 -25.23
N SER A 43 7.21 -2.41 -23.99
CA SER A 43 6.48 -2.99 -22.86
C SER A 43 5.13 -2.29 -22.61
N LEU A 44 5.09 -0.94 -22.68
CA LEU A 44 3.84 -0.18 -22.54
C LEU A 44 2.85 -0.48 -23.68
N SER A 45 3.36 -0.68 -24.90
CA SER A 45 2.53 -1.07 -26.03
C SER A 45 1.93 -2.46 -25.87
N GLU A 46 2.73 -3.42 -25.43
CA GLU A 46 2.27 -4.78 -25.16
C GLU A 46 1.24 -4.82 -24.01
N TYR A 47 1.45 -4.03 -22.95
CA TYR A 47 0.47 -3.88 -21.86
C TYR A 47 -0.84 -3.24 -22.33
N ARG A 48 -0.78 -2.22 -23.18
CA ARG A 48 -1.98 -1.59 -23.75
C ARG A 48 -2.76 -2.59 -24.62
N HIS A 49 -2.08 -3.42 -25.40
CA HIS A 49 -2.76 -4.47 -26.19
C HIS A 49 -3.39 -5.53 -25.30
N LEU A 50 -2.73 -5.92 -24.19
CA LEU A 50 -3.29 -6.88 -23.23
C LEU A 50 -4.51 -6.31 -22.49
N VAL A 51 -4.46 -5.04 -22.07
CA VAL A 51 -5.56 -4.34 -21.41
C VAL A 51 -6.74 -4.11 -22.35
N ASN A 52 -6.48 -3.83 -23.64
CA ASN A 52 -7.53 -3.66 -24.64
C ASN A 52 -8.12 -5.01 -25.11
N ALA A 53 -7.39 -6.12 -25.01
CA ALA A 53 -7.88 -7.47 -25.32
C ALA A 53 -8.73 -8.07 -24.19
N LEU A 54 -8.52 -7.62 -22.96
CA LEU A 54 -9.46 -7.85 -21.85
C LEU A 54 -10.58 -6.84 -22.07
N SER A 55 -11.67 -7.27 -22.72
CA SER A 55 -12.89 -6.48 -22.84
C SER A 55 -13.18 -5.84 -21.48
N VAL A 56 -12.92 -4.55 -21.40
CA VAL A 56 -13.33 -3.73 -20.28
C VAL A 56 -14.85 -3.69 -20.37
N GLU A 57 -15.53 -4.60 -19.68
CA GLU A 57 -16.90 -4.34 -19.31
C GLU A 57 -16.88 -2.94 -18.69
N GLU A 58 -17.63 -2.01 -19.24
CA GLU A 58 -17.75 -0.65 -18.71
C GLU A 58 -18.09 -0.78 -17.24
N ARG A 59 -17.07 -0.61 -16.39
CA ARG A 59 -17.32 -0.50 -14.96
C ARG A 59 -18.27 0.68 -14.80
N PRO A 60 -19.40 0.49 -14.12
CA PRO A 60 -20.31 1.60 -13.85
C PRO A 60 -19.48 2.78 -13.35
N ARG A 61 -19.69 3.95 -13.94
CA ARG A 61 -19.01 5.17 -13.46
C ARG A 61 -19.23 5.22 -11.96
N PRO A 62 -18.16 5.45 -11.17
CA PRO A 62 -18.33 5.54 -9.73
C PRO A 62 -19.44 6.55 -9.44
N SER A 63 -20.34 6.20 -8.55
CA SER A 63 -21.33 7.11 -7.96
C SER A 63 -20.65 8.42 -7.61
N PRO A 64 -21.38 9.56 -7.59
CA PRO A 64 -20.78 10.86 -7.38
C PRO A 64 -19.74 10.79 -6.27
N MET A 65 -18.51 11.22 -6.56
CA MET A 65 -17.40 11.12 -5.63
C MET A 65 -17.79 11.79 -4.32
N LEU A 66 -17.85 10.98 -3.25
CA LEU A 66 -18.09 11.50 -1.92
C LEU A 66 -16.91 12.42 -1.56
N SER A 67 -17.23 13.62 -1.07
CA SER A 67 -16.22 14.53 -0.57
C SER A 67 -15.68 13.97 0.75
N ILE A 68 -14.38 13.72 0.80
CA ILE A 68 -13.67 13.31 2.02
C ILE A 68 -12.90 14.52 2.52
N SER A 69 -13.11 14.89 3.78
CA SER A 69 -12.40 15.99 4.44
C SER A 69 -11.88 15.54 5.80
N PHE A 70 -10.70 16.03 6.17
CA PHE A 70 -10.11 15.78 7.48
C PHE A 70 -10.27 17.03 8.35
N SER A 71 -10.92 16.88 9.50
CA SER A 71 -11.10 17.94 10.50
C SER A 71 -10.10 17.77 11.63
N LYS A 72 -10.01 18.78 12.49
CA LYS A 72 -9.17 18.73 13.71
C LYS A 72 -9.53 17.57 14.65
N GLU A 73 -10.76 17.06 14.55
CA GLU A 73 -11.22 15.94 15.37
C GLU A 73 -10.48 14.64 15.08
N TYR A 74 -10.05 14.43 13.81
CA TYR A 74 -9.22 13.30 13.43
C TYR A 74 -7.83 13.33 14.05
N ALA A 75 -7.35 14.51 14.46
CA ALA A 75 -6.06 14.67 15.15
C ALA A 75 -6.17 14.55 16.69
N LYS A 76 -7.37 14.26 17.22
CA LYS A 76 -7.57 14.17 18.68
C LYS A 76 -6.79 12.99 19.25
N GLY A 77 -5.92 13.30 20.23
CA GLY A 77 -5.06 12.30 20.89
C GLY A 77 -3.72 12.08 20.21
N ILE A 78 -3.45 12.76 19.10
CA ILE A 78 -2.15 12.72 18.42
C ILE A 78 -1.26 13.82 19.02
N VAL A 79 -0.02 13.46 19.37
CA VAL A 79 1.00 14.40 19.84
C VAL A 79 1.86 14.82 18.66
N PHE A 80 1.91 16.10 18.35
CA PHE A 80 2.69 16.66 17.24
C PHE A 80 4.00 17.31 17.73
N PRO A 81 5.08 17.28 16.91
CA PRO A 81 5.22 16.55 15.66
C PRO A 81 5.36 15.04 15.89
N HIS A 82 4.94 14.20 14.95
CA HIS A 82 5.11 12.75 15.00
C HIS A 82 5.52 12.20 13.62
N ASP A 83 6.12 11.03 13.63
CA ASP A 83 6.44 10.20 12.47
C ASP A 83 5.89 8.76 12.63
N ASP A 84 4.84 8.64 13.43
CA ASP A 84 4.22 7.37 13.74
C ASP A 84 3.61 6.69 12.51
N LEU A 85 3.64 5.37 12.51
CA LEU A 85 3.05 4.55 11.48
C LEU A 85 1.55 4.34 11.73
N LEU A 86 0.76 4.35 10.65
CA LEU A 86 -0.65 4.01 10.76
C LEU A 86 -0.82 2.50 10.89
N VAL A 87 -1.24 2.06 12.07
CA VAL A 87 -1.47 0.65 12.40
C VAL A 87 -2.93 0.45 12.79
N LEU A 88 -3.59 -0.51 12.17
CA LEU A 88 -5.01 -0.78 12.32
C LEU A 88 -5.28 -2.13 12.97
N VAL A 89 -6.54 -2.32 13.36
CA VAL A 89 -7.14 -3.63 13.61
C VAL A 89 -8.20 -3.86 12.54
N LEU A 90 -8.11 -5.00 11.85
CA LEU A 90 -9.10 -5.40 10.85
C LEU A 90 -9.49 -6.87 11.06
N THR A 91 -10.69 -7.21 10.65
CA THR A 91 -11.14 -8.60 10.70
C THR A 91 -10.89 -9.25 9.34
N VAL A 92 -10.08 -10.31 9.32
CA VAL A 92 -9.77 -11.07 8.10
C VAL A 92 -10.30 -12.48 8.26
N ASN A 93 -11.22 -12.88 7.40
CA ASN A 93 -11.88 -14.20 7.44
C ASN A 93 -12.41 -14.57 8.85
N GLY A 94 -12.97 -13.58 9.56
CA GLY A 94 -13.53 -13.75 10.91
C GLY A 94 -12.51 -13.68 12.05
N ALA A 95 -11.22 -13.53 11.77
CA ALA A 95 -10.17 -13.35 12.78
C ALA A 95 -9.80 -11.86 12.92
N ASP A 96 -9.74 -11.34 14.12
CA ASP A 96 -9.26 -9.98 14.37
C ASP A 96 -7.74 -9.92 14.31
N ILE A 97 -7.25 -9.29 13.25
CA ILE A 97 -5.83 -9.09 13.02
C ILE A 97 -5.43 -7.72 13.57
N LYS A 98 -4.68 -7.73 14.65
CA LYS A 98 -4.02 -6.55 15.20
C LYS A 98 -2.71 -6.29 14.48
N GLN A 99 -2.13 -5.09 14.66
CA GLN A 99 -0.85 -4.72 14.05
C GLN A 99 -0.87 -4.87 12.51
N ALA A 100 -1.93 -4.38 11.89
CA ALA A 100 -2.04 -4.25 10.45
C ALA A 100 -1.44 -2.91 10.02
N LEU A 101 -0.23 -2.93 9.47
CA LEU A 101 0.44 -1.73 8.97
C LEU A 101 -0.18 -1.27 7.66
N VAL A 102 -0.59 -0.01 7.57
CA VAL A 102 -1.03 0.59 6.32
C VAL A 102 0.17 1.15 5.57
N ASP A 103 0.45 0.59 4.39
CA ASP A 103 1.58 0.97 3.54
C ASP A 103 1.14 1.24 2.10
N GLY A 104 0.87 2.49 1.78
CA GLY A 104 0.54 2.92 0.41
C GLY A 104 1.71 2.77 -0.59
N GLY A 105 2.92 2.49 -0.13
CA GLY A 105 4.07 2.15 -0.96
C GLY A 105 4.07 0.70 -1.43
N SER A 106 3.41 -0.21 -0.69
CA SER A 106 3.36 -1.62 -1.03
C SER A 106 2.43 -1.89 -2.21
N SER A 107 2.91 -2.64 -3.21
CA SER A 107 2.12 -3.08 -4.38
C SER A 107 1.28 -4.32 -4.12
N ALA A 108 1.41 -4.96 -2.96
CA ALA A 108 0.67 -6.15 -2.56
C ALA A 108 0.20 -6.03 -1.11
N ASN A 109 -0.85 -6.77 -0.76
CA ASN A 109 -1.16 -7.02 0.64
C ASN A 109 -0.35 -8.22 1.11
N ILE A 110 0.23 -8.15 2.29
CA ILE A 110 1.07 -9.21 2.86
C ILE A 110 0.44 -9.73 4.14
N LEU A 111 0.33 -11.04 4.27
CA LEU A 111 -0.03 -11.72 5.50
C LEU A 111 1.20 -12.52 5.94
N PHE A 112 1.76 -12.19 7.09
CA PHE A 112 2.93 -12.90 7.57
C PHE A 112 2.55 -14.29 8.06
N SER A 113 3.39 -15.29 7.78
CA SER A 113 3.11 -16.72 8.05
C SER A 113 2.71 -16.99 9.49
N ARG A 114 3.30 -16.26 10.45
CA ARG A 114 2.92 -16.36 11.86
C ARG A 114 1.44 -16.01 12.09
N ALA A 115 0.94 -14.96 11.45
CA ALA A 115 -0.47 -14.56 11.54
C ALA A 115 -1.36 -15.55 10.79
N PHE A 116 -0.94 -15.99 9.60
CA PHE A 116 -1.64 -17.03 8.83
C PHE A 116 -1.81 -18.32 9.64
N ASP A 117 -0.76 -18.77 10.34
CA ASP A 117 -0.80 -19.96 11.19
C ASP A 117 -1.73 -19.77 12.39
N ALA A 118 -1.70 -18.57 13.01
CA ALA A 118 -2.61 -18.24 14.12
C ALA A 118 -4.09 -18.27 13.69
N MET A 119 -4.38 -17.98 12.42
CA MET A 119 -5.73 -18.13 11.84
C MET A 119 -6.13 -19.59 11.60
N ARG A 120 -5.22 -20.55 11.84
CA ARG A 120 -5.41 -21.99 11.66
C ARG A 120 -5.84 -22.39 10.24
N MET A 121 -5.37 -21.64 9.27
CA MET A 121 -5.62 -21.90 7.85
C MET A 121 -4.53 -22.84 7.32
N GLY A 122 -4.94 -23.86 6.57
CA GLY A 122 -3.99 -24.81 5.99
C GLY A 122 -3.33 -24.26 4.71
N ARG A 123 -2.04 -24.51 4.54
CA ARG A 123 -1.30 -24.12 3.30
C ARG A 123 -1.84 -24.73 2.02
N LYS A 124 -2.65 -25.79 2.13
CA LYS A 124 -3.37 -26.38 0.98
C LYS A 124 -4.33 -25.42 0.27
N TYR A 125 -4.70 -24.32 0.92
CA TYR A 125 -5.55 -23.28 0.36
C TYR A 125 -4.76 -22.17 -0.35
N LEU A 126 -3.42 -22.20 -0.27
CA LEU A 126 -2.58 -21.24 -0.96
C LEU A 126 -2.48 -21.58 -2.45
N THR A 127 -2.66 -20.56 -3.27
CA THR A 127 -2.37 -20.61 -4.71
C THR A 127 -0.88 -20.37 -4.92
N PRO A 128 -0.16 -21.21 -5.68
CA PRO A 128 1.27 -20.99 -5.94
C PRO A 128 1.54 -19.66 -6.64
N VAL A 129 2.58 -18.96 -6.18
CA VAL A 129 3.07 -17.70 -6.76
C VAL A 129 4.48 -17.89 -7.28
N SER A 130 4.71 -17.56 -8.55
CA SER A 130 6.00 -17.78 -9.23
C SER A 130 6.98 -16.61 -9.10
N TYR A 131 6.52 -15.43 -8.71
CA TYR A 131 7.34 -14.20 -8.62
C TYR A 131 7.72 -13.87 -7.18
N PRO A 132 8.94 -13.35 -6.95
CA PRO A 132 9.34 -12.87 -5.64
C PRO A 132 8.77 -11.48 -5.34
N VAL A 133 8.60 -11.17 -4.07
CA VAL A 133 8.39 -9.81 -3.57
C VAL A 133 9.75 -9.18 -3.30
N ILE A 134 9.95 -7.96 -3.79
CA ILE A 134 11.21 -7.23 -3.61
C ILE A 134 10.93 -6.06 -2.66
N GLY A 135 11.57 -6.07 -1.50
CA GLY A 135 11.56 -4.96 -0.55
C GLY A 135 12.65 -3.92 -0.83
N PHE A 136 12.73 -2.89 -0.01
CA PHE A 136 13.72 -1.81 -0.13
C PHE A 136 15.18 -2.29 -0.07
N ASN A 137 15.45 -3.37 0.65
CA ASN A 137 16.77 -3.99 0.74
C ASN A 137 17.17 -4.78 -0.52
N ARG A 138 16.31 -4.78 -1.55
CA ARG A 138 16.46 -5.52 -2.82
C ARG A 138 16.64 -7.03 -2.66
N SER A 139 16.49 -7.58 -1.47
CA SER A 139 16.49 -9.03 -1.27
C SER A 139 15.13 -9.60 -1.71
N PRO A 140 15.10 -10.50 -2.70
CA PRO A 140 13.86 -11.12 -3.14
C PRO A 140 13.37 -12.11 -2.08
N VAL A 141 12.12 -11.97 -1.68
CA VAL A 141 11.44 -12.90 -0.79
C VAL A 141 10.40 -13.66 -1.60
N ARG A 142 10.44 -14.99 -1.57
CA ARG A 142 9.43 -15.83 -2.24
C ARG A 142 8.24 -16.02 -1.32
N PRO A 143 7.02 -15.65 -1.75
CA PRO A 143 5.83 -15.99 -1.01
C PRO A 143 5.65 -17.52 -0.92
N GLU A 144 5.07 -18.01 0.17
CA GLU A 144 4.59 -19.40 0.26
C GLU A 144 3.43 -19.64 -0.72
N GLY A 145 2.69 -18.60 -1.06
CA GLY A 145 1.59 -18.57 -2.00
C GLY A 145 0.73 -17.33 -1.81
N SER A 146 -0.38 -17.26 -2.54
CA SER A 146 -1.41 -16.23 -2.35
C SER A 146 -2.72 -16.84 -1.88
N ILE A 147 -3.54 -16.03 -1.22
CA ILE A 147 -4.87 -16.41 -0.78
C ILE A 147 -5.81 -15.21 -0.83
N VAL A 148 -7.05 -15.45 -1.27
CA VAL A 148 -8.10 -14.42 -1.27
C VAL A 148 -8.96 -14.61 -0.01
N LEU A 149 -9.06 -13.56 0.80
CA LEU A 149 -9.76 -13.56 2.08
C LEU A 149 -10.76 -12.42 2.16
N LEU A 150 -11.85 -12.66 2.90
CA LEU A 150 -12.79 -11.60 3.24
C LEU A 150 -12.15 -10.68 4.29
N VAL A 151 -12.04 -9.40 3.97
CA VAL A 151 -11.59 -8.36 4.87
C VAL A 151 -12.77 -7.48 5.27
N ARG A 152 -12.98 -7.36 6.55
CA ARG A 152 -13.97 -6.46 7.14
C ARG A 152 -13.28 -5.35 7.90
N MET A 153 -13.67 -4.12 7.63
CA MET A 153 -13.24 -2.92 8.33
C MET A 153 -14.43 -2.16 8.91
N GLY A 154 -14.25 -1.60 10.09
CA GLY A 154 -15.30 -0.84 10.78
C GLY A 154 -16.19 -1.67 11.67
N LYS A 155 -17.19 -1.00 12.27
CA LYS A 155 -18.15 -1.60 13.21
C LYS A 155 -19.55 -1.01 12.99
N GLY A 156 -20.57 -1.78 13.34
CA GLY A 156 -21.96 -1.33 13.28
C GLY A 156 -22.38 -0.94 11.86
N PRO A 157 -22.96 0.26 11.65
CA PRO A 157 -23.42 0.70 10.33
C PRO A 157 -22.27 1.13 9.40
N VAL A 158 -21.08 1.36 9.93
CA VAL A 158 -19.89 1.88 9.19
C VAL A 158 -18.96 0.73 8.80
N VAL A 159 -19.51 -0.32 8.23
CA VAL A 159 -18.74 -1.51 7.80
C VAL A 159 -18.47 -1.47 6.31
N ARG A 160 -17.26 -1.87 5.94
CA ARG A 160 -16.88 -2.21 4.56
C ARG A 160 -16.33 -3.62 4.53
N ASP A 161 -16.88 -4.43 3.64
CA ASP A 161 -16.45 -5.78 3.35
C ASP A 161 -15.90 -5.85 1.93
N VAL A 162 -14.71 -6.42 1.76
CA VAL A 162 -14.09 -6.65 0.45
C VAL A 162 -13.37 -7.99 0.43
N MET A 163 -13.28 -8.61 -0.74
CA MET A 163 -12.40 -9.76 -0.97
C MET A 163 -11.04 -9.23 -1.39
N ALA A 164 -9.99 -9.60 -0.68
CA ALA A 164 -8.64 -9.14 -0.95
C ALA A 164 -7.66 -10.29 -1.05
N GLU A 165 -6.76 -10.22 -2.02
CA GLU A 165 -5.65 -11.15 -2.15
C GLU A 165 -4.51 -10.75 -1.22
N PHE A 166 -3.94 -11.74 -0.54
CA PHE A 166 -2.75 -11.60 0.30
C PHE A 166 -1.67 -12.56 -0.17
N LEU A 167 -0.45 -12.07 -0.23
CA LEU A 167 0.74 -12.90 -0.34
C LEU A 167 1.14 -13.36 1.07
N VAL A 168 1.26 -14.67 1.27
CA VAL A 168 1.73 -15.24 2.54
C VAL A 168 3.25 -15.33 2.49
N ILE A 169 3.90 -14.68 3.47
CA ILE A 169 5.36 -14.54 3.49
C ILE A 169 5.92 -14.97 4.84
N ASP A 170 6.91 -15.86 4.80
CA ASP A 170 7.62 -16.32 5.98
C ASP A 170 8.90 -15.48 6.20
N VAL A 171 8.72 -14.33 6.83
CA VAL A 171 9.82 -13.49 7.33
C VAL A 171 9.44 -12.93 8.71
N PRO A 172 10.41 -12.71 9.61
CA PRO A 172 10.16 -12.02 10.87
C PRO A 172 9.62 -10.61 10.63
N SER A 173 8.55 -10.25 11.34
CA SER A 173 7.92 -8.94 11.26
C SER A 173 7.33 -8.54 12.61
N ALA A 174 7.37 -7.24 12.92
CA ALA A 174 6.64 -6.66 14.04
C ALA A 174 5.13 -6.56 13.76
N TYR A 175 4.73 -6.69 12.49
CA TYR A 175 3.35 -6.61 12.04
C TYR A 175 2.81 -7.99 11.69
N ASN A 176 1.50 -8.14 11.77
CA ASN A 176 0.80 -9.36 11.37
C ASN A 176 0.42 -9.32 9.89
N THR A 177 0.17 -8.13 9.35
CA THR A 177 -0.18 -7.94 7.95
C THR A 177 0.23 -6.55 7.47
N ILE A 178 0.46 -6.41 6.17
CA ILE A 178 0.61 -5.13 5.49
C ILE A 178 -0.61 -4.93 4.59
N VAL A 179 -1.29 -3.82 4.82
CA VAL A 179 -2.38 -3.30 3.99
C VAL A 179 -1.76 -2.46 2.88
N GLY A 180 -1.61 -3.06 1.72
CA GLY A 180 -1.03 -2.40 0.55
C GLY A 180 -2.05 -1.63 -0.28
N ARG A 181 -1.57 -1.03 -1.38
CA ARG A 181 -2.43 -0.30 -2.33
C ARG A 181 -3.65 -1.08 -2.81
N PRO A 182 -3.58 -2.41 -3.10
CA PRO A 182 -4.75 -3.13 -3.56
C PRO A 182 -5.91 -3.04 -2.57
N LEU A 183 -5.68 -3.33 -1.29
CA LEU A 183 -6.73 -3.27 -0.28
C LEU A 183 -7.19 -1.84 -0.01
N ILE A 184 -6.29 -0.85 0.02
CA ILE A 184 -6.63 0.57 0.15
C ILE A 184 -7.57 0.99 -1.00
N HIS A 185 -7.28 0.56 -2.22
CA HIS A 185 -8.10 0.83 -3.40
C HIS A 185 -9.47 0.14 -3.32
N ASP A 186 -9.52 -1.15 -2.98
CA ASP A 186 -10.76 -1.92 -2.91
C ASP A 186 -11.70 -1.41 -1.81
N MET A 187 -11.11 -0.90 -0.72
CA MET A 187 -11.85 -0.20 0.34
C MET A 187 -12.33 1.19 -0.09
N GLN A 188 -11.90 1.71 -1.24
CA GLN A 188 -12.10 3.11 -1.64
C GLN A 188 -11.66 4.06 -0.54
N ALA A 189 -10.48 3.80 0.03
CA ALA A 189 -10.00 4.47 1.21
C ALA A 189 -9.02 5.60 0.88
N VAL A 190 -9.03 6.61 1.74
CA VAL A 190 -8.02 7.69 1.77
C VAL A 190 -7.26 7.61 3.08
N VAL A 191 -5.95 7.56 2.98
CA VAL A 191 -5.03 7.45 4.12
C VAL A 191 -4.43 8.82 4.41
N SER A 192 -4.52 9.25 5.66
CA SER A 192 -3.83 10.42 6.16
C SER A 192 -2.83 10.02 7.24
N THR A 193 -1.54 10.07 6.89
CA THR A 193 -0.46 9.84 7.85
C THR A 193 -0.40 10.95 8.89
N TYR A 194 -0.69 12.19 8.51
CA TYR A 194 -0.75 13.32 9.45
C TYR A 194 -1.80 13.14 10.55
N HIS A 195 -2.97 12.53 10.23
CA HIS A 195 -4.04 12.30 11.20
C HIS A 195 -4.06 10.84 11.71
N LEU A 196 -3.07 10.02 11.38
CA LEU A 196 -3.01 8.59 11.71
C LEU A 196 -4.36 7.89 11.50
N THR A 197 -4.98 8.17 10.35
CA THR A 197 -6.34 7.72 10.09
C THR A 197 -6.53 7.24 8.65
N MET A 198 -7.45 6.33 8.46
CA MET A 198 -7.90 5.87 7.16
C MET A 198 -9.43 6.01 7.10
N VAL A 199 -9.89 6.82 6.16
CA VAL A 199 -11.33 7.02 5.89
C VAL A 199 -11.71 6.21 4.65
N TYR A 200 -12.82 5.52 4.69
CA TYR A 200 -13.29 4.64 3.61
C TYR A 200 -14.81 4.76 3.42
N VAL A 201 -15.28 4.33 2.25
CA VAL A 201 -16.71 4.29 1.95
C VAL A 201 -17.30 3.00 2.52
N SER A 202 -18.25 3.10 3.45
CA SER A 202 -18.92 1.94 4.03
C SER A 202 -19.85 1.24 3.02
N ASN A 203 -20.28 0.01 3.34
CA ASN A 203 -21.26 -0.72 2.53
C ASN A 203 -22.61 0.03 2.40
N ALA A 204 -22.91 0.91 3.36
CA ALA A 204 -24.09 1.76 3.33
C ALA A 204 -23.91 3.06 2.51
N GLY A 205 -22.71 3.26 1.92
CA GLY A 205 -22.40 4.47 1.16
C GLY A 205 -22.07 5.69 2.02
N THR A 206 -21.94 5.54 3.33
CA THR A 206 -21.51 6.60 4.27
C THR A 206 -20.02 6.55 4.47
N THR A 207 -19.39 7.70 4.60
CA THR A 207 -17.97 7.87 4.95
C THR A 207 -17.77 7.91 6.45
#